data_4c3f04c08643abacebad8ef276f92dec
#
_entry.id   4c3f04c08643abacebad8ef276f92dec
#
_cell.length_a   1.000
_cell.length_b   1.000
_cell.length_c   1.000
_cell.angle_alpha   90.00
_cell.angle_beta   90.00
_cell.angle_gamma   90.00
#
_symmetry.space_group_name_H-M   'P 1'
#
loop_
_entity.id
_entity.type
_entity.pdbx_description
1 polymer ?
#
loop_
_entity_poly.entity_id
_entity_poly.type
_entity_poly.pdbx_seq_one_letter_code
_entity_poly.pdbx_strand_id
1 'polypeptide(L)'
;MIYPDYRRNIAELGKIQSSIDSVRNDTDITITSVWLKGYASPEGSYAHNKELAIGRTAALKRYIQQLYRFEGDVISTDYEPEDWAGLRYYVERSNLAHRAEIITLIDGNLEPDAREWKIKRDYPMGYSFLLQNCYPALRHTDYRIAYTIRSYSDVEEIKRIMCERPQKLGLNEFYLAAQEYEPGTDEFTEVFETAVRMFPDDTIANLNAANAAMRRGDLTGAKRYLAKADDSPEAVYARGALAIRQKDYDSARRYLNEAKSLGLEQAGITLEQLEKGRR
;
A
#
# COMPACT_ATOMS: atom_id res chain seq x y z
N MET A 1 20.23 11.39 24.27
CA MET A 1 20.25 9.94 24.64
C MET A 1 18.82 9.48 24.75
N ILE A 2 18.41 8.43 24.04
CA ILE A 2 17.10 7.80 24.26
C ILE A 2 17.24 6.89 25.46
N TYR A 3 16.46 7.16 26.49
CA TYR A 3 16.28 6.21 27.60
C TYR A 3 15.00 5.42 27.27
N PRO A 4 15.11 4.08 27.03
CA PRO A 4 13.94 3.25 26.73
C PRO A 4 12.84 3.40 27.77
N ASP A 5 13.23 3.54 29.03
CA ASP A 5 12.33 3.59 30.21
C ASP A 5 11.70 4.98 30.44
N TYR A 6 11.97 5.96 29.58
CA TYR A 6 11.47 7.31 29.76
C TYR A 6 10.06 7.49 29.20
N ARG A 7 9.07 7.73 30.06
CA ARG A 7 7.68 8.05 29.71
C ARG A 7 7.02 6.98 28.80
N ARG A 8 6.57 7.41 27.60
CA ARG A 8 5.88 6.55 26.61
C ARG A 8 6.85 5.78 25.70
N ASN A 9 8.15 5.95 25.83
CA ASN A 9 9.12 5.32 24.93
C ASN A 9 9.01 3.79 24.93
N ILE A 10 8.71 3.16 26.06
CA ILE A 10 8.55 1.68 26.14
C ILE A 10 7.48 1.21 25.14
N ALA A 11 6.31 1.87 25.12
CA ALA A 11 5.22 1.47 24.23
C ALA A 11 5.58 1.70 22.75
N GLU A 12 6.22 2.82 22.43
CA GLU A 12 6.61 3.15 21.05
C GLU A 12 7.77 2.27 20.56
N LEU A 13 8.76 2.02 21.40
CA LEU A 13 9.84 1.07 21.08
C LEU A 13 9.31 -0.36 20.92
N GLY A 14 8.32 -0.74 21.75
CA GLY A 14 7.64 -2.04 21.63
C GLY A 14 6.95 -2.23 20.29
N LYS A 15 6.39 -1.19 19.69
CA LYS A 15 5.80 -1.24 18.33
C LYS A 15 6.85 -1.56 17.27
N ILE A 16 8.00 -0.88 17.33
CA ILE A 16 9.11 -1.13 16.39
C ILE A 16 9.63 -2.57 16.57
N GLN A 17 9.84 -3.02 17.82
CA GLN A 17 10.26 -4.39 18.09
C GLN A 17 9.28 -5.40 17.54
N SER A 18 7.98 -5.26 17.85
CA SER A 18 6.94 -6.15 17.33
C SER A 18 6.90 -6.18 15.81
N SER A 19 7.11 -5.03 15.16
CA SER A 19 7.15 -4.94 13.69
C SER A 19 8.36 -5.70 13.12
N ILE A 20 9.55 -5.57 13.73
CA ILE A 20 10.75 -6.29 13.29
C ILE A 20 10.61 -7.78 13.58
N ASP A 21 10.14 -8.16 14.78
CA ASP A 21 10.00 -9.56 15.20
C ASP A 21 8.98 -10.32 14.37
N SER A 22 7.88 -9.66 13.98
CA SER A 22 6.84 -10.27 13.12
C SER A 22 7.37 -10.69 11.75
N VAL A 23 8.40 -9.98 11.26
CA VAL A 23 9.03 -10.25 9.96
C VAL A 23 10.23 -11.19 10.13
N ARG A 24 11.07 -10.94 11.14
CA ARG A 24 12.34 -11.67 11.34
C ARG A 24 12.15 -13.13 11.75
N ASN A 25 11.09 -13.41 12.52
CA ASN A 25 10.81 -14.77 13.00
C ASN A 25 10.24 -15.69 11.92
N ASP A 26 9.98 -15.17 10.73
CA ASP A 26 9.50 -15.94 9.60
C ASP A 26 10.68 -16.34 8.70
N THR A 27 10.93 -17.64 8.57
CA THR A 27 12.05 -18.19 7.79
C THR A 27 11.95 -17.92 6.29
N ASP A 28 10.76 -17.59 5.80
CA ASP A 28 10.53 -17.26 4.39
C ASP A 28 10.82 -15.80 4.07
N ILE A 29 11.10 -14.98 5.10
CA ILE A 29 11.23 -13.53 4.96
C ILE A 29 12.65 -13.08 5.29
N THR A 30 13.19 -12.23 4.42
CA THR A 30 14.49 -11.58 4.63
C THR A 30 14.30 -10.07 4.69
N ILE A 31 14.67 -9.43 5.80
CA ILE A 31 14.67 -7.97 5.93
C ILE A 31 15.78 -7.41 5.04
N THR A 32 15.41 -6.54 4.11
CA THR A 32 16.35 -5.92 3.16
C THR A 32 16.78 -4.52 3.56
N SER A 33 15.90 -3.77 4.24
CA SER A 33 16.27 -2.47 4.79
C SER A 33 15.36 -2.06 5.96
N VAL A 34 15.93 -1.27 6.87
CA VAL A 34 15.23 -0.54 7.92
C VAL A 34 15.57 0.93 7.76
N TRP A 35 14.59 1.73 7.36
CA TRP A 35 14.77 3.17 7.23
C TRP A 35 14.16 3.89 8.43
N LEU A 36 14.91 4.86 8.98
CA LEU A 36 14.52 5.64 10.14
C LEU A 36 14.63 7.12 9.81
N LYS A 37 13.57 7.92 10.09
CA LYS A 37 13.60 9.37 9.92
C LYS A 37 13.14 10.06 11.21
N GLY A 38 14.04 10.83 11.81
CA GLY A 38 13.77 11.58 13.03
C GLY A 38 13.29 13.00 12.72
N TYR A 39 12.34 13.46 13.53
CA TYR A 39 11.75 14.77 13.42
C TYR A 39 11.92 15.57 14.71
N ALA A 40 12.01 16.90 14.57
CA ALA A 40 11.82 17.82 15.68
C ALA A 40 10.63 18.75 15.44
N SER A 41 10.15 19.38 16.49
CA SER A 41 9.10 20.40 16.40
C SER A 41 9.73 21.74 16.01
N PRO A 42 8.97 22.63 15.34
CA PRO A 42 9.41 23.97 15.00
C PRO A 42 9.58 24.92 16.21
N GLU A 43 10.06 24.41 17.33
CA GLU A 43 10.29 25.16 18.57
C GLU A 43 11.78 25.37 18.79
N GLY A 44 12.20 26.61 18.82
CA GLY A 44 13.63 26.96 18.92
C GLY A 44 14.29 27.12 17.55
N SER A 45 15.62 27.22 17.53
CA SER A 45 16.31 27.48 16.26
C SER A 45 16.38 26.24 15.37
N TYR A 46 16.28 26.44 14.07
CA TYR A 46 16.41 25.38 13.06
C TYR A 46 17.70 24.57 13.23
N ALA A 47 18.82 25.24 13.53
CA ALA A 47 20.11 24.56 13.75
C ALA A 47 20.04 23.59 14.94
N HIS A 48 19.45 23.99 16.06
CA HIS A 48 19.26 23.15 17.23
C HIS A 48 18.29 21.98 16.93
N ASN A 49 17.19 22.24 16.26
CA ASN A 49 16.21 21.23 15.86
C ASN A 49 16.81 20.18 14.91
N LYS A 50 17.70 20.60 14.01
CA LYS A 50 18.48 19.69 13.17
C LYS A 50 19.32 18.71 14.00
N GLU A 51 20.06 19.20 14.96
CA GLU A 51 20.87 18.35 15.87
C GLU A 51 19.98 17.38 16.68
N LEU A 52 18.83 17.85 17.16
CA LEU A 52 17.87 17.01 17.87
C LEU A 52 17.30 15.89 16.99
N ALA A 53 16.90 16.19 15.74
CA ALA A 53 16.37 15.21 14.80
C ALA A 53 17.43 14.14 14.47
N ILE A 54 18.67 14.57 14.14
CA ILE A 54 19.80 13.66 13.90
C ILE A 54 20.09 12.80 15.13
N GLY A 55 20.15 13.42 16.31
CA GLY A 55 20.44 12.73 17.55
C GLY A 55 19.39 11.66 17.93
N ARG A 56 18.10 11.95 17.69
CA ARG A 56 17.01 10.99 17.89
C ARG A 56 17.14 9.78 16.96
N THR A 57 17.36 10.04 15.69
CA THR A 57 17.52 8.96 14.69
C THR A 57 18.72 8.09 15.00
N ALA A 58 19.87 8.71 15.31
CA ALA A 58 21.09 7.99 15.67
C ALA A 58 20.94 7.16 16.96
N ALA A 59 20.17 7.67 17.92
CA ALA A 59 19.92 6.93 19.16
C ALA A 59 18.99 5.74 18.92
N LEU A 60 17.97 5.88 18.07
CA LEU A 60 17.09 4.77 17.68
C LEU A 60 17.85 3.72 16.85
N LYS A 61 18.69 4.14 15.89
CA LYS A 61 19.57 3.22 15.14
C LYS A 61 20.40 2.36 16.09
N ARG A 62 21.09 2.99 17.04
CA ARG A 62 21.89 2.26 18.04
C ARG A 62 21.06 1.29 18.88
N TYR A 63 19.87 1.70 19.30
CA TYR A 63 18.98 0.83 20.07
C TYR A 63 18.57 -0.42 19.26
N ILE A 64 18.18 -0.25 18.00
CA ILE A 64 17.82 -1.37 17.12
C ILE A 64 19.05 -2.26 16.86
N GLN A 65 20.23 -1.70 16.63
CA GLN A 65 21.48 -2.46 16.43
C GLN A 65 21.91 -3.26 17.67
N GLN A 66 21.56 -2.81 18.87
CA GLN A 66 21.83 -3.56 20.11
C GLN A 66 20.90 -4.78 20.27
N LEU A 67 19.66 -4.65 19.80
CA LEU A 67 18.65 -5.73 19.89
C LEU A 67 18.77 -6.74 18.75
N TYR A 68 19.14 -6.26 17.57
CA TYR A 68 19.12 -7.05 16.34
C TYR A 68 20.47 -7.01 15.64
N ARG A 69 21.02 -8.19 15.36
CA ARG A 69 22.20 -8.32 14.49
C ARG A 69 21.71 -8.51 13.06
N PHE A 70 21.79 -7.46 12.27
CA PHE A 70 21.55 -7.54 10.84
C PHE A 70 22.89 -7.82 10.12
N GLU A 71 22.83 -8.57 9.02
CA GLU A 71 23.95 -8.71 8.11
C GLU A 71 24.06 -7.46 7.23
N GLY A 72 25.24 -6.87 7.14
CA GLY A 72 25.48 -5.67 6.33
C GLY A 72 24.89 -4.37 6.90
N ASP A 73 24.91 -3.31 6.10
CA ASP A 73 24.39 -1.97 6.47
C ASP A 73 22.91 -1.84 6.07
N VAL A 74 22.05 -2.59 6.77
CA VAL A 74 20.60 -2.65 6.52
C VAL A 74 19.89 -1.41 7.05
N ILE A 75 20.46 -0.65 8.04
CA ILE A 75 19.78 0.46 8.68
C ILE A 75 20.24 1.80 8.10
N SER A 76 19.39 2.44 7.34
CA SER A 76 19.56 3.81 6.83
C SER A 76 18.87 4.84 7.73
N THR A 77 19.39 6.05 7.75
CA THR A 77 18.86 7.14 8.58
C THR A 77 18.67 8.40 7.76
N ASP A 78 17.59 9.11 8.09
CA ASP A 78 17.25 10.42 7.56
C ASP A 78 16.75 11.33 8.69
N TYR A 79 16.60 12.60 8.46
CA TYR A 79 16.08 13.54 9.45
C TYR A 79 15.33 14.70 8.78
N GLU A 80 14.34 15.22 9.50
CA GLU A 80 13.66 16.47 9.19
C GLU A 80 13.85 17.41 10.39
N PRO A 81 14.54 18.54 10.23
CA PRO A 81 14.80 19.45 11.34
C PRO A 81 13.53 19.95 12.02
N GLU A 82 12.48 20.21 11.23
CA GLU A 82 11.21 20.73 11.71
C GLU A 82 10.04 20.16 10.92
N ASP A 83 9.14 19.48 11.61
CA ASP A 83 7.97 18.83 11.00
C ASP A 83 6.84 19.86 10.72
N TRP A 84 7.08 20.74 9.75
CA TRP A 84 6.07 21.71 9.31
C TRP A 84 4.86 21.05 8.64
N ALA A 85 5.05 19.93 7.96
CA ALA A 85 3.97 19.20 7.34
C ALA A 85 3.04 18.57 8.39
N GLY A 86 3.61 17.98 9.43
CA GLY A 86 2.85 17.50 10.58
C GLY A 86 2.15 18.62 11.33
N LEU A 87 2.81 19.76 11.52
CA LEU A 87 2.18 20.93 12.14
C LEU A 87 0.97 21.39 11.33
N ARG A 88 1.12 21.53 10.01
CA ARG A 88 0.02 21.86 9.10
C ARG A 88 -1.18 20.92 9.26
N TYR A 89 -0.89 19.61 9.28
CA TYR A 89 -1.91 18.56 9.47
C TYR A 89 -2.72 18.74 10.77
N TYR A 90 -2.02 19.02 11.90
CA TYR A 90 -2.69 19.24 13.18
C TYR A 90 -3.48 20.56 13.22
N VAL A 91 -2.91 21.64 12.69
CA VAL A 91 -3.58 22.94 12.63
C VAL A 91 -4.84 22.86 11.80
N GLU A 92 -4.81 22.21 10.64
CA GLU A 92 -5.95 22.06 9.74
C GLU A 92 -7.14 21.36 10.41
N ARG A 93 -6.87 20.42 11.31
CA ARG A 93 -7.88 19.63 12.04
C ARG A 93 -8.24 20.19 13.41
N SER A 94 -7.65 21.31 13.80
CA SER A 94 -7.90 21.95 15.09
C SER A 94 -9.04 22.98 15.01
N ASN A 95 -9.55 23.37 16.18
CA ASN A 95 -10.46 24.50 16.34
C ASN A 95 -9.70 25.79 16.68
N LEU A 96 -8.47 25.92 16.22
CA LEU A 96 -7.62 27.05 16.51
C LEU A 96 -8.19 28.33 15.87
N ALA A 97 -8.25 29.41 16.66
CA ALA A 97 -8.52 30.73 16.13
C ALA A 97 -7.43 31.14 15.16
N HIS A 98 -7.76 31.85 14.09
CA HIS A 98 -6.83 32.25 13.03
C HIS A 98 -6.14 31.06 12.33
N ARG A 99 -6.83 29.91 12.27
CA ARG A 99 -6.30 28.69 11.64
C ARG A 99 -5.86 28.93 10.19
N ALA A 100 -6.66 29.61 9.40
CA ALA A 100 -6.37 29.84 7.97
C ALA A 100 -5.12 30.73 7.79
N GLU A 101 -4.97 31.74 8.61
CA GLU A 101 -3.83 32.67 8.58
C GLU A 101 -2.55 31.94 9.01
N ILE A 102 -2.63 31.11 10.05
CA ILE A 102 -1.49 30.28 10.50
C ILE A 102 -1.09 29.28 9.43
N ILE A 103 -2.05 28.62 8.77
CA ILE A 103 -1.74 27.72 7.62
C ILE A 103 -1.08 28.50 6.50
N THR A 104 -1.55 29.69 6.19
CA THR A 104 -0.90 30.54 5.16
C THR A 104 0.56 30.86 5.51
N LEU A 105 0.88 31.05 6.79
CA LEU A 105 2.27 31.24 7.22
C LEU A 105 3.08 29.96 7.12
N ILE A 106 2.49 28.80 7.46
CA ILE A 106 3.13 27.50 7.37
C ILE A 106 3.46 27.17 5.90
N ASP A 107 2.53 27.41 4.99
CA ASP A 107 2.66 27.13 3.56
C ASP A 107 3.50 28.21 2.81
N GLY A 108 3.83 29.31 3.50
CA GLY A 108 4.59 30.43 2.92
C GLY A 108 6.08 30.15 2.76
N ASN A 109 6.77 31.04 2.04
CA ASN A 109 8.19 30.92 1.69
C ASN A 109 9.15 31.55 2.72
N LEU A 110 8.71 31.72 3.97
CA LEU A 110 9.58 32.23 5.02
C LEU A 110 10.59 31.17 5.46
N GLU A 111 11.79 31.59 5.80
CA GLU A 111 12.77 30.74 6.48
C GLU A 111 12.17 30.20 7.78
N PRO A 112 12.51 28.98 8.21
CA PRO A 112 11.87 28.31 9.33
C PRO A 112 11.82 29.14 10.61
N ASP A 113 12.93 29.69 11.06
CA ASP A 113 13.01 30.50 12.29
C ASP A 113 12.17 31.80 12.17
N ALA A 114 12.16 32.44 10.99
CA ALA A 114 11.34 33.60 10.73
C ALA A 114 9.83 33.27 10.70
N ARG A 115 9.49 32.10 10.18
CA ARG A 115 8.11 31.58 10.15
C ARG A 115 7.59 31.35 11.57
N GLU A 116 8.34 30.63 12.40
CA GLU A 116 8.00 30.40 13.81
C GLU A 116 7.84 31.73 14.57
N TRP A 117 8.85 32.61 14.43
CA TRP A 117 8.79 33.93 15.09
C TRP A 117 7.57 34.72 14.69
N LYS A 118 7.18 34.71 13.40
CA LYS A 118 6.01 35.43 12.91
C LYS A 118 4.70 34.84 13.49
N ILE A 119 4.58 33.52 13.56
CA ILE A 119 3.41 32.87 14.19
C ILE A 119 3.34 33.26 15.67
N LYS A 120 4.47 33.22 16.38
CA LYS A 120 4.55 33.56 17.81
C LYS A 120 4.19 35.03 18.08
N ARG A 121 4.65 35.96 17.22
CA ARG A 121 4.41 37.40 17.36
C ARG A 121 2.98 37.78 17.01
N ASP A 122 2.46 37.29 15.89
CA ASP A 122 1.18 37.73 15.33
C ASP A 122 0.00 36.97 15.92
N TYR A 123 0.23 35.75 16.41
CA TYR A 123 -0.80 34.87 16.98
C TYR A 123 -0.37 34.25 18.32
N PRO A 124 -0.08 35.02 19.38
CA PRO A 124 0.51 34.49 20.62
C PRO A 124 -0.36 33.44 21.32
N MET A 125 -1.67 33.61 21.31
CA MET A 125 -2.59 32.60 21.86
C MET A 125 -2.58 31.32 21.01
N GLY A 126 -2.55 31.46 19.68
CA GLY A 126 -2.40 30.36 18.74
C GLY A 126 -1.09 29.62 18.95
N TYR A 127 0.01 30.33 19.08
CA TYR A 127 1.32 29.73 19.35
C TYR A 127 1.36 28.96 20.67
N SER A 128 0.74 29.49 21.72
CA SER A 128 0.60 28.76 23.00
C SER A 128 -0.18 27.45 22.84
N PHE A 129 -1.25 27.47 22.05
CA PHE A 129 -2.00 26.27 21.72
C PHE A 129 -1.12 25.25 20.96
N LEU A 130 -0.35 25.69 19.97
CA LEU A 130 0.56 24.82 19.20
C LEU A 130 1.60 24.16 20.09
N LEU A 131 2.22 24.91 21.01
CA LEU A 131 3.19 24.41 21.97
C LEU A 131 2.63 23.26 22.84
N GLN A 132 1.40 23.40 23.29
CA GLN A 132 0.78 22.46 24.23
C GLN A 132 0.17 21.26 23.54
N ASN A 133 -0.43 21.43 22.36
CA ASN A 133 -1.29 20.44 21.74
C ASN A 133 -0.72 19.81 20.46
N CYS A 134 0.15 20.52 19.72
CA CYS A 134 0.65 20.03 18.45
C CYS A 134 2.13 19.64 18.53
N TYR A 135 2.99 20.51 19.05
CA TYR A 135 4.46 20.29 19.04
C TYR A 135 4.93 19.01 19.74
N PRO A 136 4.31 18.53 20.84
CA PRO A 136 4.71 17.27 21.44
C PRO A 136 4.61 16.07 20.48
N ALA A 137 3.61 16.08 19.59
CA ALA A 137 3.40 15.02 18.61
C ALA A 137 4.37 15.08 17.42
N LEU A 138 4.94 16.27 17.13
CA LEU A 138 5.91 16.46 16.05
C LEU A 138 7.32 15.97 16.40
N ARG A 139 7.56 15.61 17.66
CA ARG A 139 8.83 15.08 18.15
C ARG A 139 8.83 13.56 18.07
N HIS A 140 8.84 13.03 16.86
CA HIS A 140 8.72 11.59 16.60
C HIS A 140 9.84 11.06 15.71
N THR A 141 9.83 9.76 15.48
CA THR A 141 10.68 9.08 14.50
C THR A 141 9.80 8.12 13.72
N ASP A 142 9.79 8.28 12.40
CA ASP A 142 9.18 7.33 11.50
C ASP A 142 10.14 6.18 11.22
N TYR A 143 9.57 5.00 10.95
CA TYR A 143 10.35 3.87 10.49
C TYR A 143 9.63 3.13 9.38
N ARG A 144 10.43 2.53 8.51
CA ARG A 144 9.96 1.65 7.43
C ARG A 144 10.85 0.41 7.40
N ILE A 145 10.24 -0.76 7.34
CA ILE A 145 10.92 -2.04 7.20
C ILE A 145 10.59 -2.57 5.82
N ALA A 146 11.59 -2.74 4.97
CA ALA A 146 11.45 -3.42 3.68
C ALA A 146 11.97 -4.85 3.84
N TYR A 147 11.29 -5.78 3.19
CA TYR A 147 11.64 -7.19 3.21
C TYR A 147 11.28 -7.86 1.89
N THR A 148 11.89 -8.98 1.63
CA THR A 148 11.54 -9.88 0.54
C THR A 148 11.01 -11.19 1.11
N ILE A 149 10.04 -11.76 0.43
CA ILE A 149 9.55 -13.12 0.68
C ILE A 149 10.19 -14.01 -0.38
N ARG A 150 10.67 -15.20 0.00
CA ARG A 150 11.21 -16.14 -0.98
C ARG A 150 10.11 -16.56 -1.97
N SER A 151 10.49 -16.84 -3.18
CA SER A 151 9.57 -17.45 -4.15
C SER A 151 9.31 -18.91 -3.82
N TYR A 152 8.11 -19.37 -4.10
CA TYR A 152 7.71 -20.77 -3.93
C TYR A 152 7.56 -21.41 -5.30
N SER A 153 8.07 -22.63 -5.47
CA SER A 153 8.01 -23.39 -6.72
C SER A 153 7.31 -24.75 -6.53
N ASP A 154 7.23 -25.24 -5.32
CA ASP A 154 6.49 -26.45 -5.00
C ASP A 154 4.99 -26.15 -4.88
N VAL A 155 4.18 -26.80 -5.72
CA VAL A 155 2.75 -26.50 -5.82
C VAL A 155 1.98 -26.90 -4.56
N GLU A 156 2.37 -27.99 -3.91
CA GLU A 156 1.72 -28.41 -2.65
C GLU A 156 2.05 -27.46 -1.51
N GLU A 157 3.27 -26.91 -1.50
CA GLU A 157 3.62 -25.83 -0.59
C GLU A 157 2.80 -24.57 -0.87
N ILE A 158 2.66 -24.18 -2.14
CA ILE A 158 1.86 -23.01 -2.56
C ILE A 158 0.40 -23.17 -2.10
N LYS A 159 -0.23 -24.32 -2.34
CA LYS A 159 -1.60 -24.62 -1.92
C LYS A 159 -1.79 -24.49 -0.40
N ARG A 160 -0.84 -25.03 0.37
CA ARG A 160 -0.85 -24.90 1.83
C ARG A 160 -0.75 -23.44 2.27
N ILE A 161 0.19 -22.67 1.70
CA ILE A 161 0.38 -21.25 2.01
C ILE A 161 -0.83 -20.43 1.57
N MET A 162 -1.44 -20.76 0.44
CA MET A 162 -2.68 -20.12 -0.03
C MET A 162 -3.82 -20.23 0.99
N CYS A 163 -3.94 -21.39 1.66
CA CYS A 163 -4.95 -21.58 2.71
C CYS A 163 -4.58 -20.88 4.03
N GLU A 164 -3.30 -20.93 4.45
CA GLU A 164 -2.87 -20.50 5.77
C GLU A 164 -2.46 -19.00 5.79
N ARG A 165 -1.69 -18.57 4.80
CA ARG A 165 -1.04 -17.24 4.72
C ARG A 165 -0.93 -16.72 3.29
N PRO A 166 -2.05 -16.53 2.56
CA PRO A 166 -2.06 -16.16 1.15
C PRO A 166 -1.31 -14.86 0.83
N GLN A 167 -1.15 -13.98 1.81
CA GLN A 167 -0.38 -12.74 1.67
C GLN A 167 1.12 -12.95 1.42
N LYS A 168 1.63 -14.17 1.56
CA LYS A 168 3.01 -14.53 1.21
C LYS A 168 3.20 -14.88 -0.26
N LEU A 169 2.12 -15.14 -0.98
CA LEU A 169 2.15 -15.54 -2.38
C LEU A 169 2.06 -14.32 -3.29
N GLY A 170 2.84 -14.35 -4.36
CA GLY A 170 2.69 -13.45 -5.49
C GLY A 170 1.70 -14.01 -6.53
N LEU A 171 1.39 -13.21 -7.55
CA LEU A 171 0.46 -13.62 -8.61
C LEU A 171 0.92 -14.87 -9.37
N ASN A 172 2.24 -15.03 -9.57
CA ASN A 172 2.80 -16.20 -10.25
C ASN A 172 2.52 -17.50 -9.50
N GLU A 173 2.61 -17.49 -8.18
CA GLU A 173 2.31 -18.65 -7.35
C GLU A 173 0.83 -19.02 -7.41
N PHE A 174 -0.08 -18.05 -7.39
CA PHE A 174 -1.51 -18.31 -7.62
C PHE A 174 -1.76 -18.93 -8.99
N TYR A 175 -1.05 -18.43 -10.02
CA TYR A 175 -1.16 -18.99 -11.36
C TYR A 175 -0.66 -20.44 -11.43
N LEU A 176 0.47 -20.75 -10.80
CA LEU A 176 1.00 -22.11 -10.71
C LEU A 176 0.01 -23.06 -9.99
N ALA A 177 -0.57 -22.60 -8.88
CA ALA A 177 -1.60 -23.39 -8.18
C ALA A 177 -2.85 -23.64 -9.04
N ALA A 178 -3.27 -22.64 -9.83
CA ALA A 178 -4.45 -22.76 -10.68
C ALA A 178 -4.28 -23.80 -11.81
N GLN A 179 -3.04 -24.01 -12.28
CA GLN A 179 -2.74 -24.98 -13.34
C GLN A 179 -3.00 -26.44 -12.94
N GLU A 180 -3.02 -26.74 -11.64
CA GLU A 180 -3.29 -28.08 -11.11
C GLU A 180 -4.78 -28.44 -11.10
N TYR A 181 -5.65 -27.48 -11.33
CA TYR A 181 -7.08 -27.68 -11.29
C TYR A 181 -7.72 -27.55 -12.69
N GLU A 182 -8.75 -28.36 -12.93
CA GLU A 182 -9.52 -28.22 -14.17
C GLU A 182 -10.25 -26.85 -14.19
N PRO A 183 -10.16 -26.11 -15.31
CA PRO A 183 -10.84 -24.85 -15.45
C PRO A 183 -12.36 -24.97 -15.28
N GLY A 184 -12.92 -24.31 -14.28
CA GLY A 184 -14.35 -24.32 -13.96
C GLY A 184 -14.71 -25.11 -12.71
N THR A 185 -13.77 -25.80 -12.08
CA THR A 185 -13.95 -26.38 -10.76
C THR A 185 -14.01 -25.31 -9.68
N ASP A 186 -14.52 -25.68 -8.51
CA ASP A 186 -14.60 -24.77 -7.37
C ASP A 186 -13.18 -24.41 -6.88
N GLU A 187 -12.26 -25.37 -6.86
CA GLU A 187 -10.87 -25.19 -6.49
C GLU A 187 -10.16 -24.19 -7.43
N PHE A 188 -10.34 -24.35 -8.75
CA PHE A 188 -9.81 -23.39 -9.72
C PHE A 188 -10.33 -21.98 -9.47
N THR A 189 -11.59 -21.84 -9.15
CA THR A 189 -12.22 -20.54 -8.88
C THR A 189 -11.70 -19.93 -7.58
N GLU A 190 -11.54 -20.73 -6.52
CA GLU A 190 -11.04 -20.30 -5.22
C GLU A 190 -9.64 -19.70 -5.30
N VAL A 191 -8.76 -20.27 -6.15
CA VAL A 191 -7.43 -19.72 -6.38
C VAL A 191 -7.52 -18.28 -6.85
N PHE A 192 -8.31 -17.98 -7.88
CA PHE A 192 -8.40 -16.61 -8.42
C PHE A 192 -9.19 -15.66 -7.52
N GLU A 193 -10.19 -16.14 -6.79
CA GLU A 193 -10.89 -15.35 -5.78
C GLU A 193 -9.94 -14.98 -4.63
N THR A 194 -9.04 -15.88 -4.25
CA THR A 194 -8.00 -15.58 -3.26
C THR A 194 -6.96 -14.61 -3.81
N ALA A 195 -6.52 -14.78 -5.05
CA ALA A 195 -5.61 -13.84 -5.72
C ALA A 195 -6.18 -12.41 -5.73
N VAL A 196 -7.45 -12.25 -6.07
CA VAL A 196 -8.11 -10.91 -6.07
C VAL A 196 -8.25 -10.33 -4.65
N ARG A 197 -8.43 -11.18 -3.62
CA ARG A 197 -8.42 -10.68 -2.22
C ARG A 197 -7.06 -10.12 -1.81
N MET A 198 -5.97 -10.72 -2.32
CA MET A 198 -4.60 -10.26 -2.04
C MET A 198 -4.20 -9.08 -2.92
N PHE A 199 -4.64 -9.06 -4.18
CA PHE A 199 -4.32 -8.07 -5.20
C PHE A 199 -5.59 -7.46 -5.80
N PRO A 200 -6.38 -6.68 -5.02
CA PRO A 200 -7.73 -6.26 -5.42
C PRO A 200 -7.77 -5.30 -6.60
N ASP A 201 -6.66 -4.64 -6.90
CA ASP A 201 -6.56 -3.67 -8.01
C ASP A 201 -5.66 -4.18 -9.14
N ASP A 202 -5.20 -5.43 -9.07
CA ASP A 202 -4.44 -6.04 -10.15
C ASP A 202 -5.37 -6.45 -11.29
N THR A 203 -5.06 -5.97 -12.49
CA THR A 203 -5.92 -6.13 -13.68
C THR A 203 -5.96 -7.58 -14.16
N ILE A 204 -4.84 -8.29 -14.05
CA ILE A 204 -4.72 -9.70 -14.48
C ILE A 204 -5.46 -10.62 -13.51
N ALA A 205 -5.29 -10.40 -12.20
CA ALA A 205 -6.03 -11.16 -11.19
C ALA A 205 -7.54 -10.99 -11.34
N ASN A 206 -8.00 -9.76 -11.58
CA ASN A 206 -9.41 -9.47 -11.81
C ASN A 206 -9.94 -10.11 -13.11
N LEU A 207 -9.17 -10.11 -14.20
CA LEU A 207 -9.54 -10.79 -15.44
C LEU A 207 -9.70 -12.30 -15.23
N ASN A 208 -8.75 -12.92 -14.54
CA ASN A 208 -8.80 -14.36 -14.28
C ASN A 208 -9.96 -14.74 -13.33
N ALA A 209 -10.21 -13.94 -12.29
CA ALA A 209 -11.36 -14.13 -11.40
C ALA A 209 -12.69 -13.96 -12.15
N ALA A 210 -12.77 -13.02 -13.10
CA ALA A 210 -13.95 -12.84 -13.94
C ALA A 210 -14.21 -14.07 -14.83
N ASN A 211 -13.16 -14.61 -15.44
CA ASN A 211 -13.26 -15.82 -16.26
C ASN A 211 -13.69 -17.03 -15.44
N ALA A 212 -13.16 -17.20 -14.23
CA ALA A 212 -13.56 -18.25 -13.30
C ALA A 212 -15.03 -18.09 -12.86
N ALA A 213 -15.44 -16.87 -12.50
CA ALA A 213 -16.81 -16.57 -12.11
C ALA A 213 -17.80 -16.84 -13.27
N MET A 214 -17.44 -16.47 -14.51
CA MET A 214 -18.26 -16.78 -15.71
C MET A 214 -18.43 -18.27 -15.92
N ARG A 215 -17.39 -19.07 -15.73
CA ARG A 215 -17.46 -20.55 -15.88
C ARG A 215 -18.41 -21.17 -14.86
N ARG A 216 -18.39 -20.71 -13.63
CA ARG A 216 -19.30 -21.14 -12.56
C ARG A 216 -20.73 -20.58 -12.71
N GLY A 217 -20.94 -19.64 -13.61
CA GLY A 217 -22.25 -19.00 -13.83
C GLY A 217 -22.53 -17.78 -12.96
N ASP A 218 -21.56 -17.32 -12.16
CA ASP A 218 -21.68 -16.06 -11.40
C ASP A 218 -21.41 -14.85 -12.29
N LEU A 219 -22.44 -14.47 -13.06
CA LEU A 219 -22.35 -13.33 -13.98
C LEU A 219 -22.24 -11.98 -13.25
N THR A 220 -22.75 -11.90 -12.02
CA THR A 220 -22.67 -10.70 -11.19
C THR A 220 -21.24 -10.48 -10.68
N GLY A 221 -20.62 -11.52 -10.16
CA GLY A 221 -19.21 -11.50 -9.77
C GLY A 221 -18.30 -11.20 -10.95
N ALA A 222 -18.52 -11.84 -12.09
CA ALA A 222 -17.77 -11.60 -13.32
C ALA A 222 -17.81 -10.13 -13.74
N LYS A 223 -19.00 -9.49 -13.71
CA LYS A 223 -19.15 -8.07 -14.04
C LYS A 223 -18.35 -7.17 -13.08
N ARG A 224 -18.37 -7.47 -11.79
CA ARG A 224 -17.62 -6.72 -10.77
C ARG A 224 -16.12 -6.82 -10.99
N TYR A 225 -15.60 -7.99 -11.30
CA TYR A 225 -14.19 -8.19 -11.58
C TYR A 225 -13.76 -7.51 -12.89
N LEU A 226 -14.53 -7.65 -13.98
CA LEU A 226 -14.24 -6.99 -15.26
C LEU A 226 -14.27 -5.47 -15.19
N ALA A 227 -14.96 -4.89 -14.22
CA ALA A 227 -14.92 -3.44 -13.99
C ALA A 227 -13.54 -2.95 -13.50
N LYS A 228 -12.71 -3.86 -12.99
CA LYS A 228 -11.34 -3.58 -12.51
C LYS A 228 -10.25 -4.16 -13.46
N ALA A 229 -10.62 -4.97 -14.44
CA ALA A 229 -9.70 -5.41 -15.49
C ALA A 229 -9.36 -4.23 -16.41
N ASP A 230 -8.19 -4.30 -17.05
CA ASP A 230 -7.74 -3.32 -18.05
C ASP A 230 -8.54 -3.40 -19.38
N ASP A 231 -8.06 -2.69 -20.39
CA ASP A 231 -8.61 -2.73 -21.75
C ASP A 231 -7.73 -3.58 -22.70
N SER A 232 -7.05 -4.60 -22.17
CA SER A 232 -6.34 -5.59 -22.96
C SER A 232 -7.31 -6.33 -23.91
N PRO A 233 -6.84 -6.86 -25.05
CA PRO A 233 -7.69 -7.62 -25.98
C PRO A 233 -8.46 -8.75 -25.28
N GLU A 234 -7.82 -9.41 -24.30
CA GLU A 234 -8.39 -10.49 -23.50
C GLU A 234 -9.50 -10.00 -22.56
N ALA A 235 -9.31 -8.85 -21.92
CA ALA A 235 -10.31 -8.27 -21.02
C ALA A 235 -11.53 -7.75 -21.80
N VAL A 236 -11.31 -7.12 -22.95
CA VAL A 236 -12.39 -6.70 -23.86
C VAL A 236 -13.15 -7.92 -24.39
N TYR A 237 -12.44 -8.99 -24.77
CA TYR A 237 -13.08 -10.26 -25.16
C TYR A 237 -13.91 -10.86 -24.02
N ALA A 238 -13.40 -10.86 -22.81
CA ALA A 238 -14.12 -11.39 -21.64
C ALA A 238 -15.41 -10.59 -21.37
N ARG A 239 -15.41 -9.25 -21.56
CA ARG A 239 -16.65 -8.42 -21.53
C ARG A 239 -17.65 -8.85 -22.61
N GLY A 240 -17.17 -9.18 -23.81
CA GLY A 240 -17.99 -9.74 -24.88
C GLY A 240 -18.59 -11.09 -24.52
N ALA A 241 -17.79 -11.99 -23.95
CA ALA A 241 -18.25 -13.29 -23.49
C ALA A 241 -19.27 -13.18 -22.35
N LEU A 242 -19.10 -12.24 -21.41
CA LEU A 242 -20.09 -11.95 -20.38
C LEU A 242 -21.40 -11.47 -20.98
N ALA A 243 -21.35 -10.56 -21.96
CA ALA A 243 -22.54 -10.04 -22.65
C ALA A 243 -23.31 -11.14 -23.38
N ILE A 244 -22.64 -12.12 -24.02
CA ILE A 244 -23.28 -13.30 -24.61
C ILE A 244 -24.06 -14.10 -23.54
N ARG A 245 -23.43 -14.37 -22.38
CA ARG A 245 -24.07 -15.12 -21.28
C ARG A 245 -25.26 -14.36 -20.69
N GLN A 246 -25.24 -13.04 -20.72
CA GLN A 246 -26.34 -12.16 -20.31
C GLN A 246 -27.41 -12.00 -21.40
N LYS A 247 -27.21 -12.58 -22.59
CA LYS A 247 -28.04 -12.43 -23.80
C LYS A 247 -28.12 -11.00 -24.34
N ASP A 248 -27.16 -10.13 -23.94
CA ASP A 248 -26.99 -8.80 -24.50
C ASP A 248 -26.08 -8.88 -25.75
N TYR A 249 -26.74 -9.26 -26.87
CA TYR A 249 -26.02 -9.53 -28.11
C TYR A 249 -25.47 -8.27 -28.78
N ASP A 250 -26.02 -7.12 -28.48
CA ASP A 250 -25.55 -5.86 -29.09
C ASP A 250 -24.23 -5.41 -28.41
N SER A 251 -24.19 -5.48 -27.10
CA SER A 251 -22.92 -5.26 -26.37
C SER A 251 -21.88 -6.34 -26.71
N ALA A 252 -22.30 -7.59 -26.85
CA ALA A 252 -21.41 -8.68 -27.23
C ALA A 252 -20.70 -8.40 -28.57
N ARG A 253 -21.46 -8.01 -29.61
CA ARG A 253 -20.86 -7.66 -30.90
C ARG A 253 -19.89 -6.50 -30.83
N ARG A 254 -20.24 -5.47 -30.08
CA ARG A 254 -19.35 -4.30 -29.89
C ARG A 254 -18.01 -4.72 -29.30
N TYR A 255 -18.01 -5.42 -28.15
CA TYR A 255 -16.80 -5.86 -27.49
C TYR A 255 -16.00 -6.87 -28.33
N LEU A 256 -16.65 -7.82 -29.00
CA LEU A 256 -15.96 -8.79 -29.84
C LEU A 256 -15.29 -8.14 -31.06
N ASN A 257 -15.96 -7.16 -31.72
CA ASN A 257 -15.33 -6.40 -32.79
C ASN A 257 -14.14 -5.57 -32.29
N GLU A 258 -14.24 -4.98 -31.11
CA GLU A 258 -13.16 -4.23 -30.47
C GLU A 258 -11.98 -5.15 -30.19
N ALA A 259 -12.18 -6.29 -29.50
CA ALA A 259 -11.14 -7.27 -29.23
C ALA A 259 -10.48 -7.80 -30.51
N LYS A 260 -11.26 -8.03 -31.58
CA LYS A 260 -10.74 -8.40 -32.90
C LYS A 260 -9.87 -7.30 -33.48
N SER A 261 -10.26 -6.04 -33.37
CA SER A 261 -9.49 -4.90 -33.87
C SER A 261 -8.18 -4.72 -33.10
N LEU A 262 -8.13 -5.15 -31.84
CA LEU A 262 -6.93 -5.20 -30.99
C LEU A 262 -6.05 -6.43 -31.28
N GLY A 263 -6.41 -7.27 -32.24
CA GLY A 263 -5.60 -8.39 -32.70
C GLY A 263 -5.94 -9.76 -32.10
N LEU A 264 -7.02 -9.88 -31.32
CA LEU A 264 -7.40 -11.18 -30.73
C LEU A 264 -8.20 -12.01 -31.74
N GLU A 265 -7.58 -13.01 -32.35
CA GLU A 265 -8.21 -13.89 -33.37
C GLU A 265 -9.45 -14.63 -32.85
N GLN A 266 -9.39 -15.08 -31.60
CA GLN A 266 -10.52 -15.78 -30.95
C GLN A 266 -11.82 -14.96 -30.94
N ALA A 267 -11.71 -13.63 -30.88
CA ALA A 267 -12.87 -12.75 -30.92
C ALA A 267 -13.60 -12.82 -32.28
N GLY A 268 -12.85 -12.93 -33.40
CA GLY A 268 -13.41 -13.12 -34.74
C GLY A 268 -14.16 -14.43 -34.86
N ILE A 269 -13.60 -15.53 -34.35
CA ILE A 269 -14.23 -16.86 -34.35
C ILE A 269 -15.54 -16.84 -33.57
N THR A 270 -15.51 -16.23 -32.37
CA THR A 270 -16.69 -16.14 -31.50
C THR A 270 -17.79 -15.27 -32.13
N LEU A 271 -17.41 -14.18 -32.82
CA LEU A 271 -18.35 -13.33 -33.54
C LEU A 271 -19.08 -14.09 -34.65
N GLU A 272 -18.35 -14.87 -35.47
CA GLU A 272 -18.94 -15.71 -36.51
C GLU A 272 -19.92 -16.76 -35.95
N GLN A 273 -19.59 -17.38 -34.83
CA GLN A 273 -20.47 -18.33 -34.16
C GLN A 273 -21.75 -17.66 -33.64
N LEU A 274 -21.63 -16.46 -33.08
CA LEU A 274 -22.77 -15.67 -32.63
C LEU A 274 -23.73 -15.32 -33.77
N GLU A 275 -23.22 -15.04 -34.96
CA GLU A 275 -24.02 -14.71 -36.15
C GLU A 275 -24.69 -15.96 -36.74
N LYS A 276 -24.01 -17.11 -36.76
CA LYS A 276 -24.57 -18.39 -37.24
C LYS A 276 -25.65 -18.94 -36.32
N GLY A 277 -25.53 -18.78 -35.02
CA GLY A 277 -26.51 -19.26 -34.04
C GLY A 277 -27.85 -18.47 -34.03
N ARG A 278 -27.97 -17.39 -34.80
CA ARG A 278 -29.18 -16.58 -34.97
C ARG A 278 -29.98 -16.94 -36.23
N ARG A 279 -29.44 -17.78 -37.09
CA ARG A 279 -30.16 -18.30 -38.27
C ARG A 279 -30.85 -19.63 -37.93
#